data_fbe07087553326f1117dac447902e502
#
_entry.id   fbe07087553326f1117dac447902e502
#
_cell.length_a   1.000
_cell.length_b   1.000
_cell.length_c   1.000
_cell.angle_alpha   90.00
_cell.angle_beta   90.00
_cell.angle_gamma   90.00
#
_symmetry.space_group_name_H-M   'P 1'
#
loop_
_entity.id
_entity.type
_entity.pdbx_description
1 polymer ?
#
loop_
_entity_poly.entity_id
_entity_poly.type
_entity_poly.pdbx_seq_one_letter_code
_entity_poly.pdbx_strand_id
1 'polypeptide(L)'
;MGAAEFETAVQRLIGQVGHWEAGRWHAQAKAGGSRGEVVFALVQRLADRAADAEQRRHRPVPRLADPVLPDQLRVMADDLLAAKAPEDVLARAAEDVTGVRATI
;
A
#
# COMPACT_ATOMS: atom_id res chain seq x y z
N MET A 1 15.90 -4.26 -10.10
CA MET A 1 16.09 -3.65 -8.78
C MET A 1 14.75 -3.20 -8.20
N GLY A 2 14.00 -2.34 -8.87
CA GLY A 2 12.75 -1.79 -8.32
C GLY A 2 11.73 -2.82 -7.86
N ALA A 3 11.52 -3.89 -8.63
CA ALA A 3 10.52 -4.91 -8.28
C ALA A 3 10.86 -5.65 -6.99
N ALA A 4 12.12 -6.04 -6.81
CA ALA A 4 12.54 -6.76 -5.60
C ALA A 4 12.46 -5.88 -4.36
N GLU A 5 12.87 -4.62 -4.48
CA GLU A 5 12.79 -3.65 -3.37
C GLU A 5 11.34 -3.36 -2.99
N PHE A 6 10.47 -3.18 -3.99
CA PHE A 6 9.06 -2.95 -3.76
C PHE A 6 8.42 -4.15 -3.06
N GLU A 7 8.67 -5.37 -3.55
CA GLU A 7 8.11 -6.58 -2.94
C GLU A 7 8.59 -6.74 -1.49
N THR A 8 9.87 -6.50 -1.23
CA THR A 8 10.40 -6.57 0.13
C THR A 8 9.71 -5.55 1.05
N ALA A 9 9.53 -4.31 0.57
CA ALA A 9 8.85 -3.27 1.36
C ALA A 9 7.42 -3.67 1.68
N VAL A 10 6.69 -4.20 0.70
CA VAL A 10 5.30 -4.66 0.89
C VAL A 10 5.24 -5.80 1.91
N GLN A 11 6.12 -6.78 1.79
CA GLN A 11 6.16 -7.91 2.72
C GLN A 11 6.43 -7.45 4.15
N ARG A 12 7.33 -6.49 4.34
CA ARG A 12 7.62 -5.94 5.66
C ARG A 12 6.42 -5.22 6.26
N LEU A 13 5.71 -4.43 5.45
CA LEU A 13 4.53 -3.74 5.93
C LEU A 13 3.42 -4.73 6.29
N ILE A 14 3.13 -5.68 5.42
CA ILE A 14 2.10 -6.70 5.69
C ILE A 14 2.46 -7.51 6.92
N GLY A 15 3.72 -7.89 7.09
CA GLY A 15 4.19 -8.59 8.28
C GLY A 15 3.96 -7.81 9.56
N GLN A 16 4.08 -6.48 9.49
CA GLN A 16 3.88 -5.62 10.66
C GLN A 16 2.41 -5.47 11.03
N VAL A 17 1.53 -5.33 10.04
CA VAL A 17 0.13 -4.97 10.28
C VAL A 17 -0.86 -6.14 10.15
N GLY A 18 -0.42 -7.26 9.61
CA GLY A 18 -1.30 -8.36 9.22
C GLY A 18 -2.03 -9.04 10.38
N HIS A 19 -1.56 -8.83 11.61
CA HIS A 19 -2.18 -9.40 12.81
C HIS A 19 -2.72 -8.33 13.77
N TRP A 20 -2.82 -7.07 13.33
CA TRP A 20 -3.31 -5.99 14.18
C TRP A 20 -4.80 -6.14 14.46
N GLU A 21 -5.17 -5.90 15.73
CA GLU A 21 -6.56 -5.81 16.15
C GLU A 21 -7.11 -4.42 15.88
N ALA A 22 -8.43 -4.27 16.00
CA ALA A 22 -9.14 -3.03 15.68
C ALA A 22 -8.55 -1.80 16.40
N GLY A 23 -8.19 -1.94 17.67
CA GLY A 23 -7.64 -0.84 18.45
C GLY A 23 -6.34 -0.29 17.87
N ARG A 24 -5.47 -1.15 17.34
CA ARG A 24 -4.23 -0.73 16.70
C ARG A 24 -4.49 0.03 15.39
N TRP A 25 -5.44 -0.47 14.61
CA TRP A 25 -5.81 0.20 13.37
C TRP A 25 -6.39 1.59 13.61
N HIS A 26 -7.16 1.74 14.70
CA HIS A 26 -7.79 3.03 15.03
C HIS A 26 -6.84 4.02 15.67
N ALA A 27 -5.68 3.57 16.16
CA ALA A 27 -4.72 4.45 16.81
C ALA A 27 -4.22 5.52 15.82
N GLN A 28 -3.85 6.68 16.36
CA GLN A 28 -3.38 7.79 15.57
C GLN A 28 -2.00 7.50 14.97
N ALA A 29 -1.85 7.77 13.67
CA ALA A 29 -0.57 7.71 13.00
C ALA A 29 0.24 8.97 13.32
N LYS A 30 1.57 8.87 13.21
CA LYS A 30 2.47 9.99 13.51
C LYS A 30 2.21 11.22 12.65
N ALA A 31 1.83 11.00 11.39
CA ALA A 31 1.55 12.08 10.45
C ALA A 31 0.12 12.61 10.54
N GLY A 32 -0.70 12.08 11.44
CA GLY A 32 -2.11 12.45 11.57
C GLY A 32 -3.03 11.42 10.94
N GLY A 33 -4.31 11.45 11.34
CA GLY A 33 -5.28 10.45 10.94
C GLY A 33 -5.07 9.12 11.63
N SER A 34 -5.97 8.17 11.43
CA SER A 34 -5.79 6.83 11.97
C SER A 34 -4.79 6.04 11.13
N ARG A 35 -4.20 5.02 11.75
CA ARG A 35 -3.31 4.10 11.02
C ARG A 35 -4.04 3.45 9.85
N GLY A 36 -5.30 3.07 10.04
CA GLY A 36 -6.12 2.52 8.96
C GLY A 36 -6.28 3.48 7.79
N GLU A 37 -6.53 4.75 8.07
CA GLU A 37 -6.63 5.78 7.02
C GLU A 37 -5.33 5.93 6.24
N VAL A 38 -4.20 5.93 6.94
CA VAL A 38 -2.88 6.06 6.31
C VAL A 38 -2.59 4.86 5.39
N VAL A 39 -2.87 3.66 5.88
CA VAL A 39 -2.65 2.44 5.09
C VAL A 39 -3.61 2.39 3.90
N PHE A 40 -4.88 2.79 4.10
CA PHE A 40 -5.83 2.83 2.98
C PHE A 40 -5.40 3.82 1.89
N ALA A 41 -4.88 4.98 2.28
CA ALA A 41 -4.35 5.94 1.31
C ALA A 41 -3.23 5.33 0.47
N LEU A 42 -2.38 4.51 1.07
CA LEU A 42 -1.34 3.77 0.35
C LEU A 42 -1.96 2.77 -0.63
N VAL A 43 -2.97 2.01 -0.19
CA VAL A 43 -3.69 1.06 -1.06
C VAL A 43 -4.20 1.78 -2.31
N GLN A 44 -4.83 2.94 -2.13
CA GLN A 44 -5.34 3.74 -3.25
C GLN A 44 -4.20 4.20 -4.17
N ARG A 45 -3.08 4.67 -3.60
CA ARG A 45 -1.94 5.09 -4.43
C ARG A 45 -1.37 3.96 -5.27
N LEU A 46 -1.27 2.76 -4.70
CA LEU A 46 -0.78 1.60 -5.46
C LEU A 46 -1.73 1.25 -6.60
N ALA A 47 -3.05 1.30 -6.34
CA ALA A 47 -4.05 1.08 -7.38
C ALA A 47 -3.94 2.12 -8.50
N ASP A 48 -3.73 3.39 -8.14
CA ASP A 48 -3.60 4.47 -9.12
C ASP A 48 -2.34 4.29 -9.96
N ARG A 49 -1.23 3.89 -9.36
CA ARG A 49 0.02 3.62 -10.09
C ARG A 49 -0.14 2.47 -11.07
N ALA A 50 -0.85 1.41 -10.67
CA ALA A 50 -1.13 0.29 -11.57
C ALA A 50 -2.00 0.72 -12.75
N ALA A 51 -3.02 1.54 -12.48
CA ALA A 51 -3.88 2.08 -13.53
C ALA A 51 -3.08 2.93 -14.52
N ASP A 52 -2.19 3.79 -14.02
CA ASP A 52 -1.33 4.60 -14.88
C ASP A 52 -0.42 3.73 -15.75
N ALA A 53 0.18 2.69 -15.18
CA ALA A 53 1.06 1.78 -15.93
C ALA A 53 0.32 1.04 -17.04
N GLU A 54 -0.97 0.79 -16.85
CA GLU A 54 -1.82 0.12 -17.84
C GLU A 54 -2.64 1.10 -18.67
N GLN A 55 -2.43 2.39 -18.49
CA GLN A 55 -3.17 3.45 -19.19
C GLN A 55 -4.67 3.33 -18.99
N ARG A 56 -5.06 3.01 -17.76
CA ARG A 56 -6.46 2.91 -17.34
C ARG A 56 -6.83 4.10 -16.47
N ARG A 57 -8.13 4.37 -16.40
CA ARG A 57 -8.67 5.41 -15.52
C ARG A 57 -8.51 4.99 -14.06
N HIS A 58 -8.18 5.96 -13.19
CA HIS A 58 -8.19 5.72 -11.75
C HIS A 58 -9.61 5.41 -11.27
N ARG A 59 -9.72 4.45 -10.36
CA ARG A 59 -10.99 4.07 -9.74
C ARG A 59 -10.82 4.04 -8.22
N PRO A 60 -11.82 4.51 -7.46
CA PRO A 60 -11.74 4.40 -6.00
C PRO A 60 -11.70 2.93 -5.57
N VAL A 61 -10.76 2.61 -4.69
CA VAL A 61 -10.74 1.30 -4.03
C VAL A 61 -11.83 1.32 -2.96
N PRO A 62 -12.66 0.27 -2.85
CA PRO A 62 -13.68 0.23 -1.80
C PRO A 62 -13.04 0.31 -0.42
N ARG A 63 -13.60 1.17 0.45
CA ARG A 63 -13.17 1.25 1.84
C ARG A 63 -13.89 0.19 2.65
N LEU A 64 -13.16 -0.87 2.97
CA LEU A 64 -13.67 -1.99 3.75
C LEU A 64 -13.18 -1.87 5.20
N ALA A 65 -13.50 -2.85 6.05
CA ALA A 65 -13.03 -2.85 7.42
C ALA A 65 -11.50 -2.93 7.47
N ASP A 66 -10.89 -2.29 8.48
CA ASP A 66 -9.44 -2.21 8.61
C ASP A 66 -8.71 -3.57 8.51
N PRO A 67 -9.22 -4.67 9.11
CA PRO A 67 -8.53 -5.95 9.01
C PRO A 67 -8.38 -6.50 7.59
N VAL A 68 -9.10 -5.95 6.61
CA VAL A 68 -8.99 -6.34 5.20
C VAL A 68 -7.83 -5.61 4.50
N LEU A 69 -7.31 -4.54 5.10
CA LEU A 69 -6.25 -3.74 4.50
C LEU A 69 -4.99 -4.53 4.10
N PRO A 70 -4.49 -5.48 4.90
CA PRO A 70 -3.35 -6.30 4.47
C PRO A 70 -3.61 -7.05 3.16
N ASP A 71 -4.81 -7.60 2.99
CA ASP A 71 -5.19 -8.29 1.75
C ASP A 71 -5.29 -7.30 0.59
N GLN A 72 -5.84 -6.12 0.81
CA GLN A 72 -5.91 -5.08 -0.22
C GLN A 72 -4.52 -4.61 -0.63
N LEU A 73 -3.60 -4.45 0.34
CA LEU A 73 -2.20 -4.14 0.04
C LEU A 73 -1.59 -5.20 -0.87
N ARG A 74 -1.81 -6.48 -0.54
CA ARG A 74 -1.25 -7.58 -1.33
C ARG A 74 -1.78 -7.56 -2.75
N VAL A 75 -3.09 -7.40 -2.90
CA VAL A 75 -3.73 -7.38 -4.22
C VAL A 75 -3.21 -6.21 -5.06
N MET A 76 -3.17 -5.01 -4.49
CA MET A 76 -2.74 -3.82 -5.23
C MET A 76 -1.25 -3.86 -5.57
N ALA A 77 -0.43 -4.41 -4.68
CA ALA A 77 0.99 -4.62 -4.97
C ALA A 77 1.18 -5.61 -6.12
N ASP A 78 0.45 -6.71 -6.09
CA ASP A 78 0.51 -7.71 -7.15
C ASP A 78 0.04 -7.14 -8.49
N ASP A 79 -1.01 -6.33 -8.48
CA ASP A 79 -1.50 -5.65 -9.69
C ASP A 79 -0.43 -4.73 -10.28
N LEU A 80 0.25 -3.97 -9.42
CA LEU A 80 1.31 -3.07 -9.88
C LEU A 80 2.47 -3.84 -10.50
N LEU A 81 2.86 -4.95 -9.89
CA LEU A 81 3.91 -5.82 -10.44
C LEU A 81 3.47 -6.43 -11.77
N ALA A 82 2.22 -6.89 -11.85
CA ALA A 82 1.66 -7.48 -13.09
C ALA A 82 1.53 -6.46 -14.21
N ALA A 83 1.35 -5.20 -13.88
CA ALA A 83 1.27 -4.11 -14.85
C ALA A 83 2.62 -3.81 -15.50
N LYS A 84 3.70 -4.42 -15.04
CA LYS A 84 5.05 -4.22 -15.55
C LYS A 84 5.46 -2.75 -15.53
N ALA A 85 5.16 -2.08 -14.41
CA ALA A 85 5.51 -0.68 -14.24
C ALA A 85 7.03 -0.47 -14.37
N PRO A 86 7.47 0.70 -14.89
CA PRO A 86 8.89 1.00 -14.98
C PRO A 86 9.59 0.96 -13.62
N GLU A 87 10.89 0.69 -13.61
CA GLU A 87 11.68 0.58 -12.39
C GLU A 87 11.59 1.82 -11.50
N ASP A 88 11.56 3.01 -12.10
CA ASP A 88 11.44 4.26 -11.34
C ASP A 88 10.09 4.37 -10.64
N VAL A 89 9.02 3.89 -11.25
CA VAL A 89 7.69 3.85 -10.64
C VAL A 89 7.69 2.88 -9.46
N LEU A 90 8.27 1.70 -9.64
CA LEU A 90 8.37 0.72 -8.56
C LEU A 90 9.26 1.21 -7.42
N ALA A 91 10.32 1.95 -7.71
CA ALA A 91 11.16 2.55 -6.68
C ALA A 91 10.39 3.58 -5.85
N ARG A 92 9.58 4.42 -6.50
CA ARG A 92 8.73 5.39 -5.81
C ARG A 92 7.65 4.71 -4.98
N ALA A 93 7.08 3.64 -5.51
CA ALA A 93 6.09 2.85 -4.77
C ALA A 93 6.72 2.22 -3.52
N ALA A 94 7.95 1.72 -3.62
CA ALA A 94 8.69 1.20 -2.46
C ALA A 94 8.91 2.30 -1.41
N GLU A 95 9.24 3.52 -1.84
CA GLU A 95 9.40 4.65 -0.93
C GLU A 95 8.08 5.00 -0.24
N ASP A 96 6.97 4.96 -0.98
CA ASP A 96 5.63 5.20 -0.39
C ASP A 96 5.34 4.18 0.71
N VAL A 97 5.60 2.91 0.46
CA VAL A 97 5.37 1.82 1.43
C VAL A 97 6.25 2.03 2.67
N THR A 98 7.53 2.30 2.47
CA THR A 98 8.48 2.53 3.56
C THR A 98 8.09 3.76 4.37
N GLY A 99 7.62 4.82 3.71
CA GLY A 99 7.16 6.03 4.36
C GLY A 99 5.95 5.80 5.25
N VAL A 100 4.98 5.03 4.77
CA VAL A 100 3.81 4.66 5.58
C VAL A 100 4.25 3.85 6.80
N ARG A 101 5.12 2.87 6.61
CA ARG A 101 5.61 2.05 7.69
C ARG A 101 6.29 2.89 8.79
N ALA A 102 6.97 3.95 8.41
CA ALA A 102 7.62 4.86 9.35
C ALA A 102 6.62 5.71 10.16
N THR A 103 5.38 5.90 9.66
CA THR A 103 4.38 6.74 10.34
C THR A 103 3.40 5.94 11.18
N ILE A 104 3.38 4.66 11.06
CA ILE A 104 2.48 3.79 11.84
C ILE A 104 3.27 3.04 12.90
#